data_54e62fad3ede0385bd6737a54bfaddbf
#
_entry.id   54e62fad3ede0385bd6737a54bfaddbf
#
_cell.length_a   1.000
_cell.length_b   1.000
_cell.length_c   1.000
_cell.angle_alpha   90.00
_cell.angle_beta   90.00
_cell.angle_gamma   90.00
#
_symmetry.space_group_name_H-M   'P 1'
#
loop_
_entity.id
_entity.type
_entity.pdbx_description
1 polymer ?
#
loop_
_entity_poly.entity_id
_entity_poly.type
_entity_poly.pdbx_seq_one_letter_code
_entity_poly.pdbx_strand_id
1 'polypeptide(L)'
;MCIRDSMNPVWHVHNSKVPKENMIMSFSMLLNLVETSNADNKELLWKFVKRYKNNISEKDYPIFNRLVGYAIKYFNDVIKSQKKYKKPNDKEKKALEALIKTLAKCNDKMSPEDIQTLIYSTGKENGYSKNLRDWFKLIYEVVFGDQNGPRMGFFISFFGVQETKDLIQKRVK
;
A
#
# COMPACT_ATOMS: atom_id res chain seq x y z
N MET A 1 12.73 -9.75 21.46
CA MET A 1 11.93 -10.77 22.16
C MET A 1 11.71 -11.95 21.23
N CYS A 2 12.12 -13.16 21.62
CA CYS A 2 12.00 -14.35 20.75
C CYS A 2 10.60 -14.97 20.92
N ILE A 3 9.93 -15.29 19.81
CA ILE A 3 8.61 -15.94 19.85
C ILE A 3 8.66 -17.37 20.46
N ARG A 4 9.88 -17.95 20.56
CA ARG A 4 10.11 -19.28 21.16
C ARG A 4 10.29 -19.23 22.67
N ASP A 5 10.34 -18.05 23.25
CA ASP A 5 10.48 -17.85 24.69
C ASP A 5 9.17 -18.18 25.38
N SER A 6 9.19 -19.10 26.35
CA SER A 6 8.01 -19.48 27.12
C SER A 6 7.40 -18.34 27.94
N MET A 7 8.16 -17.28 28.18
CA MET A 7 7.67 -16.04 28.83
C MET A 7 6.99 -15.09 27.85
N ASN A 8 7.03 -15.38 26.54
CA ASN A 8 6.38 -14.56 25.52
C ASN A 8 4.90 -14.96 25.37
N PRO A 9 3.93 -14.05 25.55
CA PRO A 9 2.51 -14.37 25.38
C PRO A 9 2.17 -14.99 24.03
N VAL A 10 2.89 -14.62 22.96
CA VAL A 10 2.67 -15.18 21.61
C VAL A 10 2.97 -16.68 21.57
N TRP A 11 3.93 -17.17 22.39
CA TRP A 11 4.21 -18.60 22.52
C TRP A 11 2.98 -19.39 22.98
N HIS A 12 2.27 -18.86 23.98
CA HIS A 12 1.08 -19.48 24.53
C HIS A 12 -0.11 -19.42 23.57
N VAL A 13 -0.29 -18.29 22.89
CA VAL A 13 -1.36 -18.14 21.88
C VAL A 13 -1.23 -19.18 20.75
N HIS A 14 -0.01 -19.57 20.42
CA HIS A 14 0.27 -20.58 19.40
C HIS A 14 0.47 -22.00 19.97
N ASN A 15 0.00 -22.28 21.19
CA ASN A 15 0.14 -23.59 21.84
C ASN A 15 1.58 -24.13 21.78
N SER A 16 2.55 -23.30 22.13
CA SER A 16 3.99 -23.61 22.08
C SER A 16 4.54 -24.00 20.69
N LYS A 17 3.80 -23.73 19.64
CA LYS A 17 4.23 -23.96 18.24
C LYS A 17 4.57 -22.63 17.57
N VAL A 18 5.78 -22.49 17.07
CA VAL A 18 6.17 -21.31 16.30
C VAL A 18 5.52 -21.36 14.92
N PRO A 19 4.78 -20.32 14.51
CA PRO A 19 4.26 -20.26 13.15
C PRO A 19 5.42 -20.30 12.13
N LYS A 20 5.30 -21.17 11.14
CA LYS A 20 6.30 -21.27 10.05
C LYS A 20 6.00 -20.39 8.85
N GLU A 21 4.80 -19.80 8.81
CA GLU A 21 4.36 -18.99 7.70
C GLU A 21 5.03 -17.61 7.74
N ASN A 22 5.69 -17.25 6.65
CA ASN A 22 6.25 -15.92 6.47
C ASN A 22 5.18 -14.97 5.94
N MET A 23 5.03 -13.80 6.57
CA MET A 23 4.10 -12.78 6.09
C MET A 23 4.55 -12.25 4.73
N ILE A 24 3.62 -12.21 3.78
CA ILE A 24 3.86 -11.66 2.44
C ILE A 24 3.98 -10.14 2.50
N MET A 25 3.13 -9.51 3.32
CA MET A 25 3.12 -8.07 3.57
C MET A 25 2.56 -7.77 4.96
N SER A 26 2.75 -6.52 5.41
CA SER A 26 2.23 -6.06 6.69
C SER A 26 0.70 -5.86 6.66
N PHE A 27 0.07 -5.88 7.83
CA PHE A 27 -1.36 -5.58 7.97
C PHE A 27 -1.71 -4.18 7.49
N SER A 28 -0.84 -3.19 7.76
CA SER A 28 -1.01 -1.82 7.25
C SER A 28 -1.03 -1.75 5.71
N MET A 29 -0.18 -2.54 5.05
CA MET A 29 -0.20 -2.64 3.59
C MET A 29 -1.51 -3.25 3.07
N LEU A 30 -2.02 -4.29 3.74
CA LEU A 30 -3.33 -4.86 3.41
C LEU A 30 -4.45 -3.82 3.53
N LEU A 31 -4.45 -3.01 4.59
CA LEU A 31 -5.44 -1.94 4.76
C LEU A 31 -5.39 -0.91 3.62
N ASN A 32 -4.18 -0.49 3.23
CA ASN A 32 -4.02 0.43 2.11
C ASN A 32 -4.51 -0.18 0.78
N LEU A 33 -4.28 -1.48 0.57
CA LEU A 33 -4.81 -2.18 -0.62
C LEU A 33 -6.33 -2.28 -0.59
N VAL A 34 -6.93 -2.61 0.55
CA VAL A 34 -8.40 -2.61 0.72
C VAL A 34 -8.98 -1.27 0.36
N GLU A 35 -8.41 -0.19 0.90
CA GLU A 35 -8.87 1.17 0.68
C GLU A 35 -8.80 1.58 -0.79
N THR A 36 -7.64 1.42 -1.40
CA THR A 36 -7.39 1.91 -2.77
C THR A 36 -8.09 1.09 -3.84
N SER A 37 -8.22 -0.23 -3.63
CA SER A 37 -8.94 -1.13 -4.52
C SER A 37 -10.45 -1.16 -4.26
N ASN A 38 -10.90 -0.54 -3.16
CA ASN A 38 -12.27 -0.69 -2.65
C ASN A 38 -12.69 -2.17 -2.55
N ALA A 39 -11.76 -3.02 -2.12
CA ALA A 39 -11.97 -4.45 -2.08
C ALA A 39 -12.96 -4.84 -0.97
N ASP A 40 -14.04 -5.49 -1.37
CA ASP A 40 -15.08 -6.02 -0.50
C ASP A 40 -14.92 -7.55 -0.25
N ASN A 41 -14.03 -8.20 -0.99
CA ASN A 41 -13.78 -9.64 -0.88
C ASN A 41 -12.27 -9.99 -0.94
N LYS A 42 -11.95 -11.20 -0.45
CA LYS A 42 -10.57 -11.70 -0.40
C LYS A 42 -9.98 -11.95 -1.78
N GLU A 43 -10.79 -12.40 -2.73
CA GLU A 43 -10.34 -12.78 -4.08
C GLU A 43 -9.70 -11.60 -4.79
N LEU A 44 -10.29 -10.41 -4.66
CA LEU A 44 -9.75 -9.19 -5.26
C LEU A 44 -8.39 -8.82 -4.64
N LEU A 45 -8.25 -8.89 -3.31
CA LEU A 45 -6.96 -8.64 -2.65
C LEU A 45 -5.91 -9.68 -3.05
N TRP A 46 -6.29 -10.95 -3.16
CA TRP A 46 -5.36 -11.99 -3.61
C TRP A 46 -4.88 -11.81 -5.05
N LYS A 47 -5.66 -11.17 -5.94
CA LYS A 47 -5.17 -10.79 -7.27
C LYS A 47 -3.97 -9.85 -7.21
N PHE A 48 -4.00 -8.84 -6.32
CA PHE A 48 -2.86 -7.94 -6.11
C PHE A 48 -1.66 -8.67 -5.50
N VAL A 49 -1.89 -9.51 -4.50
CA VAL A 49 -0.83 -10.30 -3.86
C VAL A 49 -0.14 -11.24 -4.85
N LYS A 50 -0.90 -11.94 -5.69
CA LYS A 50 -0.38 -12.84 -6.73
C LYS A 50 0.38 -12.11 -7.84
N ARG A 51 0.05 -10.85 -8.14
CA ARG A 51 0.80 -10.01 -9.07
C ARG A 51 2.22 -9.74 -8.58
N TYR A 52 2.40 -9.52 -7.29
CA TYR A 52 3.71 -9.27 -6.70
C TYR A 52 4.54 -10.56 -6.51
N LYS A 53 3.92 -11.62 -6.06
CA LYS A 53 4.59 -12.90 -5.81
C LYS A 53 3.88 -14.01 -6.59
N ASN A 54 4.48 -14.40 -7.69
CA ASN A 54 3.96 -15.47 -8.52
C ASN A 54 3.97 -16.83 -7.79
N ASN A 55 3.10 -17.74 -8.20
CA ASN A 55 3.03 -19.13 -7.72
C ASN A 55 2.73 -19.28 -6.22
N ILE A 56 1.89 -18.41 -5.67
CA ILE A 56 1.39 -18.55 -4.29
C ILE A 56 -0.12 -18.78 -4.30
N SER A 57 -0.59 -19.57 -3.35
CA SER A 57 -2.02 -19.81 -3.15
C SER A 57 -2.46 -19.49 -1.71
N GLU A 58 -3.74 -19.26 -1.56
CA GLU A 58 -4.36 -19.02 -0.24
C GLU A 58 -4.17 -20.20 0.72
N LYS A 59 -4.03 -21.41 0.17
CA LYS A 59 -3.83 -22.64 0.94
C LYS A 59 -2.43 -22.70 1.55
N ASP A 60 -1.43 -22.13 0.87
CA ASP A 60 -0.05 -22.13 1.34
C ASP A 60 0.19 -21.07 2.44
N TYR A 61 -0.72 -20.10 2.57
CA TYR A 61 -0.64 -18.98 3.50
C TYR A 61 -1.92 -18.81 4.34
N PRO A 62 -2.30 -19.80 5.16
CA PRO A 62 -3.57 -19.78 5.90
C PRO A 62 -3.65 -18.65 6.93
N ILE A 63 -2.53 -18.26 7.59
CA ILE A 63 -2.50 -17.13 8.54
C ILE A 63 -2.69 -15.82 7.79
N PHE A 64 -1.94 -15.63 6.69
CA PHE A 64 -2.06 -14.45 5.86
C PHE A 64 -3.46 -14.33 5.25
N ASN A 65 -4.07 -15.43 4.80
CA ASN A 65 -5.44 -15.44 4.28
C ASN A 65 -6.48 -15.01 5.34
N ARG A 66 -6.26 -15.35 6.62
CA ARG A 66 -7.07 -14.81 7.71
C ARG A 66 -6.88 -13.31 7.89
N LEU A 67 -5.62 -12.83 7.83
CA LEU A 67 -5.32 -11.39 7.92
C LEU A 67 -5.96 -10.60 6.79
N VAL A 68 -5.99 -11.13 5.56
CA VAL A 68 -6.71 -10.53 4.43
C VAL A 68 -8.18 -10.30 4.77
N GLY A 69 -8.85 -11.29 5.36
CA GLY A 69 -10.24 -11.16 5.80
C GLY A 69 -10.42 -10.13 6.93
N TYR A 70 -9.52 -10.12 7.89
CA TYR A 70 -9.55 -9.14 8.98
C TYR A 70 -9.30 -7.72 8.48
N ALA A 71 -8.43 -7.52 7.50
CA ALA A 71 -8.18 -6.21 6.91
C ALA A 71 -9.44 -5.64 6.25
N ILE A 72 -10.18 -6.45 5.48
CA ILE A 72 -11.44 -6.03 4.86
C ILE A 72 -12.46 -5.64 5.93
N LYS A 73 -12.64 -6.50 6.93
CA LYS A 73 -13.59 -6.24 8.00
C LYS A 73 -13.23 -4.98 8.79
N TYR A 74 -11.99 -4.87 9.24
CA TYR A 74 -11.52 -3.73 10.01
C TYR A 74 -11.63 -2.41 9.23
N PHE A 75 -11.30 -2.43 7.94
CA PHE A 75 -11.47 -1.26 7.08
C PHE A 75 -12.94 -0.81 7.03
N ASN A 76 -13.87 -1.73 6.78
CA ASN A 76 -15.28 -1.40 6.67
C ASN A 76 -15.89 -0.94 7.99
N ASP A 77 -15.55 -1.61 9.11
CA ASP A 77 -16.14 -1.35 10.42
C ASP A 77 -15.57 -0.08 11.08
N VAL A 78 -14.29 0.23 10.86
CA VAL A 78 -13.59 1.26 11.64
C VAL A 78 -13.06 2.40 10.77
N ILE A 79 -12.34 2.09 9.68
CA ILE A 79 -11.56 3.10 8.97
C ILE A 79 -12.41 3.91 8.00
N LYS A 80 -13.27 3.25 7.23
CA LYS A 80 -14.01 3.82 6.11
C LYS A 80 -14.77 5.09 6.45
N SER A 81 -15.38 5.16 7.63
CA SER A 81 -16.15 6.32 8.09
C SER A 81 -15.28 7.51 8.50
N GLN A 82 -14.01 7.30 8.78
CA GLN A 82 -13.09 8.33 9.29
C GLN A 82 -12.24 8.97 8.21
N LYS A 83 -12.21 8.40 7.00
CA LYS A 83 -11.32 8.84 5.92
C LYS A 83 -11.75 10.16 5.29
N LYS A 84 -10.76 11.05 5.16
CA LYS A 84 -10.91 12.36 4.50
C LYS A 84 -9.81 12.52 3.47
N TYR A 85 -10.20 12.54 2.21
CA TYR A 85 -9.25 12.73 1.11
C TYR A 85 -9.03 14.22 0.85
N LYS A 86 -7.76 14.60 0.68
CA LYS A 86 -7.39 15.96 0.34
C LYS A 86 -7.77 16.28 -1.10
N LYS A 87 -8.39 17.45 -1.30
CA LYS A 87 -8.52 18.06 -2.62
C LYS A 87 -7.27 18.89 -2.90
N PRO A 88 -6.44 18.51 -3.88
CA PRO A 88 -5.20 19.24 -4.16
C PRO A 88 -5.49 20.62 -4.76
N ASN A 89 -4.69 21.62 -4.40
CA ASN A 89 -4.70 22.93 -5.03
C ASN A 89 -4.02 22.88 -6.41
N ASP A 90 -4.06 23.98 -7.19
CA ASP A 90 -3.55 24.01 -8.58
C ASP A 90 -2.06 23.67 -8.69
N LYS A 91 -1.25 24.05 -7.70
CA LYS A 91 0.18 23.74 -7.65
C LYS A 91 0.41 22.24 -7.37
N GLU A 92 -0.34 21.71 -6.43
CA GLU A 92 -0.32 20.29 -6.08
C GLU A 92 -0.86 19.41 -7.22
N LYS A 93 -1.90 19.86 -7.93
CA LYS A 93 -2.42 19.19 -9.12
C LYS A 93 -1.35 19.05 -10.20
N LYS A 94 -0.64 20.13 -10.53
CA LYS A 94 0.46 20.08 -11.51
C LYS A 94 1.55 19.08 -11.11
N ALA A 95 1.93 19.05 -9.85
CA ALA A 95 2.91 18.07 -9.35
C ALA A 95 2.40 16.61 -9.43
N LEU A 96 1.13 16.37 -9.11
CA LEU A 96 0.51 15.06 -9.24
C LEU A 96 0.33 14.63 -10.70
N GLU A 97 0.03 15.54 -11.60
CA GLU A 97 0.01 15.29 -13.05
C GLU A 97 1.39 14.93 -13.60
N ALA A 98 2.45 15.57 -13.10
CA ALA A 98 3.82 15.20 -13.40
C ALA A 98 4.12 13.77 -12.90
N LEU A 99 3.65 13.40 -11.70
CA LEU A 99 3.76 12.04 -11.18
C LEU A 99 3.06 11.03 -12.10
N ILE A 100 1.84 11.31 -12.54
CA ILE A 100 1.12 10.45 -13.49
C ILE A 100 1.93 10.23 -14.78
N LYS A 101 2.52 11.30 -15.33
CA LYS A 101 3.38 11.22 -16.53
C LYS A 101 4.65 10.41 -16.27
N THR A 102 5.25 10.54 -15.11
CA THR A 102 6.43 9.75 -14.70
C THR A 102 6.06 8.27 -14.54
N LEU A 103 4.96 7.97 -13.86
CA LEU A 103 4.47 6.60 -13.71
C LEU A 103 4.09 5.96 -15.05
N ALA A 104 3.65 6.74 -16.03
CA ALA A 104 3.37 6.21 -17.38
C ALA A 104 4.62 5.68 -18.11
N LYS A 105 5.81 6.05 -17.66
CA LYS A 105 7.10 5.52 -18.19
C LYS A 105 7.53 4.24 -17.47
N CYS A 106 6.91 3.91 -16.34
CA CYS A 106 7.20 2.69 -15.61
C CYS A 106 6.57 1.48 -16.30
N ASN A 107 7.25 0.34 -16.20
CA ASN A 107 6.74 -0.95 -16.64
C ASN A 107 6.71 -1.94 -15.46
N ASP A 108 6.00 -3.03 -15.62
CA ASP A 108 5.80 -4.05 -14.57
C ASP A 108 7.09 -4.80 -14.18
N LYS A 109 8.22 -4.55 -14.88
CA LYS A 109 9.53 -5.15 -14.59
C LYS A 109 10.42 -4.24 -13.72
N MET A 110 10.00 -3.01 -13.49
CA MET A 110 10.77 -2.09 -12.63
C MET A 110 10.72 -2.53 -11.17
N SER A 111 11.87 -2.42 -10.50
CA SER A 111 11.93 -2.71 -9.08
C SER A 111 11.13 -1.68 -8.25
N PRO A 112 10.61 -2.06 -7.07
CA PRO A 112 9.98 -1.10 -6.16
C PRO A 112 10.89 0.08 -5.80
N GLU A 113 12.20 -0.16 -5.74
CA GLU A 113 13.23 0.83 -5.47
C GLU A 113 13.38 1.84 -6.60
N ASP A 114 13.34 1.40 -7.85
CA ASP A 114 13.41 2.27 -9.03
C ASP A 114 12.16 3.15 -9.11
N ILE A 115 10.98 2.57 -8.90
CA ILE A 115 9.72 3.33 -8.84
C ILE A 115 9.79 4.38 -7.73
N GLN A 116 10.30 4.01 -6.55
CA GLN A 116 10.46 4.93 -5.43
C GLN A 116 11.40 6.10 -5.79
N THR A 117 12.50 5.81 -6.49
CA THR A 117 13.49 6.81 -6.94
C THR A 117 12.86 7.80 -7.93
N LEU A 118 12.04 7.31 -8.87
CA LEU A 118 11.29 8.17 -9.80
C LEU A 118 10.30 9.09 -9.09
N ILE A 119 9.62 8.61 -8.06
CA ILE A 119 8.72 9.43 -7.24
C ILE A 119 9.49 10.53 -6.52
N TYR A 120 10.67 10.21 -5.95
CA TYR A 120 11.55 11.20 -5.33
C TYR A 120 12.00 12.29 -6.33
N SER A 121 12.46 11.90 -7.52
CA SER A 121 12.90 12.81 -8.56
C SER A 121 11.77 13.74 -8.99
N THR A 122 10.59 13.17 -9.25
CA THR A 122 9.39 13.94 -9.60
C THR A 122 9.06 15.00 -8.55
N GLY A 123 9.11 14.65 -7.27
CA GLY A 123 8.88 15.62 -6.20
C GLY A 123 9.89 16.76 -6.19
N LYS A 124 11.19 16.45 -6.36
CA LYS A 124 12.26 17.45 -6.41
C LYS A 124 12.07 18.44 -7.57
N GLU A 125 11.72 17.93 -8.75
CA GLU A 125 11.53 18.71 -9.97
C GLU A 125 10.26 19.59 -9.92
N ASN A 126 9.27 19.23 -9.11
CA ASN A 126 8.00 19.94 -9.00
C ASN A 126 7.83 20.75 -7.71
N GLY A 127 8.94 21.27 -7.17
CA GLY A 127 8.94 22.26 -6.11
C GLY A 127 9.06 21.73 -4.69
N TYR A 128 9.28 20.43 -4.50
CA TYR A 128 9.46 19.79 -3.19
C TYR A 128 10.93 19.45 -2.88
N SER A 129 11.89 20.04 -3.60
CA SER A 129 13.32 19.76 -3.40
C SER A 129 13.82 20.05 -1.98
N LYS A 130 13.26 21.08 -1.32
CA LYS A 130 13.61 21.46 0.06
C LYS A 130 12.94 20.59 1.12
N ASN A 131 11.78 20.04 0.83
CA ASN A 131 11.01 19.23 1.77
C ASN A 131 10.24 18.11 1.06
N LEU A 132 10.91 17.00 0.84
CA LEU A 132 10.31 15.80 0.25
C LEU A 132 9.24 15.15 1.16
N ARG A 133 9.26 15.45 2.47
CA ARG A 133 8.22 14.95 3.38
C ARG A 133 6.84 15.49 3.00
N ASP A 134 6.75 16.75 2.61
CA ASP A 134 5.49 17.37 2.17
C ASP A 134 5.00 16.77 0.85
N TRP A 135 5.93 16.38 -0.03
CA TRP A 135 5.59 15.65 -1.26
C TRP A 135 4.92 14.31 -0.98
N PHE A 136 5.53 13.49 -0.12
CA PHE A 136 4.93 12.20 0.25
C PHE A 136 3.63 12.37 1.04
N LYS A 137 3.57 13.35 1.94
CA LYS A 137 2.34 13.71 2.65
C LYS A 137 1.21 14.04 1.68
N LEU A 138 1.47 14.86 0.64
CA LEU A 138 0.49 15.17 -0.40
C LEU A 138 -0.01 13.90 -1.10
N ILE A 139 0.91 13.02 -1.51
CA ILE A 139 0.52 11.75 -2.15
C ILE A 139 -0.36 10.93 -1.22
N TYR A 140 0.02 10.79 0.07
CA TYR A 140 -0.74 10.01 1.03
C TYR A 140 -2.12 10.60 1.31
N GLU A 141 -2.22 11.90 1.49
CA GLU A 141 -3.50 12.59 1.72
C GLU A 141 -4.46 12.46 0.54
N VAL A 142 -3.92 12.43 -0.68
CA VAL A 142 -4.72 12.27 -1.91
C VAL A 142 -5.08 10.80 -2.16
N VAL A 143 -4.13 9.89 -2.00
CA VAL A 143 -4.32 8.46 -2.33
C VAL A 143 -5.02 7.70 -1.19
N PHE A 144 -4.58 7.92 0.05
CA PHE A 144 -5.04 7.15 1.22
C PHE A 144 -5.87 7.97 2.22
N GLY A 145 -6.09 9.27 1.99
CA GLY A 145 -6.78 10.12 2.96
C GLY A 145 -6.11 10.17 4.33
N ASP A 146 -4.79 10.01 4.38
CA ASP A 146 -3.98 10.00 5.60
C ASP A 146 -2.69 10.82 5.38
N GLN A 147 -2.06 11.29 6.47
CA GLN A 147 -0.78 12.02 6.39
C GLN A 147 0.43 11.09 6.25
N ASN A 148 0.25 9.82 6.53
CA ASN A 148 1.27 8.80 6.47
C ASN A 148 0.77 7.64 5.59
N GLY A 149 1.72 6.89 5.01
CA GLY A 149 1.39 5.77 4.15
C GLY A 149 2.57 4.82 3.97
N PRO A 150 2.39 3.79 3.15
CA PRO A 150 3.42 2.82 2.86
C PRO A 150 4.51 3.44 1.98
N ARG A 151 5.63 2.74 1.86
CA ARG A 151 6.64 3.05 0.85
C ARG A 151 6.02 2.97 -0.53
N MET A 152 5.89 4.11 -1.24
CA MET A 152 5.09 4.19 -2.47
C MET A 152 5.56 3.24 -3.58
N GLY A 153 6.87 3.05 -3.73
CA GLY A 153 7.39 2.10 -4.71
C GLY A 153 6.90 0.67 -4.45
N PHE A 154 6.92 0.24 -3.20
CA PHE A 154 6.34 -1.05 -2.79
C PHE A 154 4.83 -1.10 -3.00
N PHE A 155 4.11 -0.06 -2.59
CA PHE A 155 2.67 -0.02 -2.79
C PHE A 155 2.31 -0.16 -4.27
N ILE A 156 2.97 0.59 -5.15
CA ILE A 156 2.70 0.58 -6.60
C ILE A 156 3.02 -0.79 -7.22
N SER A 157 4.06 -1.48 -6.75
CA SER A 157 4.38 -2.82 -7.24
C SER A 157 3.30 -3.86 -6.92
N PHE A 158 2.55 -3.69 -5.82
CA PHE A 158 1.41 -4.53 -5.46
C PHE A 158 0.12 -4.10 -6.15
N PHE A 159 -0.19 -2.81 -6.04
CA PHE A 159 -1.45 -2.26 -6.54
C PHE A 159 -1.48 -2.19 -8.06
N GLY A 160 -0.36 -1.86 -8.68
CA GLY A 160 -0.16 -1.71 -10.11
C GLY A 160 0.07 -0.25 -10.50
N VAL A 161 0.91 -0.08 -11.52
CA VAL A 161 1.26 1.26 -12.04
C VAL A 161 0.02 1.93 -12.65
N GLN A 162 -0.72 1.20 -13.50
CA GLN A 162 -1.90 1.76 -14.16
C GLN A 162 -3.00 2.09 -13.17
N GLU A 163 -3.29 1.18 -12.23
CA GLU A 163 -4.29 1.38 -11.19
C GLU A 163 -3.96 2.58 -10.30
N THR A 164 -2.67 2.79 -10.00
CA THR A 164 -2.23 3.97 -9.23
C THR A 164 -2.43 5.27 -10.01
N LYS A 165 -2.10 5.27 -11.30
CA LYS A 165 -2.35 6.44 -12.18
C LYS A 165 -3.83 6.80 -12.22
N ASP A 166 -4.69 5.81 -12.46
CA ASP A 166 -6.13 6.00 -12.55
C ASP A 166 -6.71 6.52 -11.22
N LEU A 167 -6.20 5.99 -10.10
CA LEU A 167 -6.58 6.45 -8.77
C LEU A 167 -6.21 7.92 -8.55
N ILE A 168 -4.96 8.31 -8.84
CA ILE A 168 -4.50 9.70 -8.70
C ILE A 168 -5.31 10.59 -9.63
N GLN A 169 -5.51 10.19 -10.89
CA GLN A 169 -6.26 10.98 -11.87
C GLN A 169 -7.70 11.21 -11.46
N LYS A 170 -8.35 10.20 -10.85
CA LYS A 170 -9.71 10.34 -10.29
C LYS A 170 -9.77 11.34 -9.13
N ARG A 171 -8.70 11.46 -8.35
CA ARG A 171 -8.64 12.34 -7.17
C ARG A 171 -8.23 13.78 -7.50
N VAL A 172 -7.55 14.00 -8.64
CA VAL A 172 -7.08 15.31 -9.11
C VAL A 172 -8.18 16.07 -9.88
N LYS A 173 -9.13 15.35 -10.47
CA LYS A 173 -10.32 15.96 -11.10
C LYS A 173 -11.22 16.61 -10.06
#